data_bb347bf48f3cfa88f637cb72d2a290dc
#
_entry.id   bb347bf48f3cfa88f637cb72d2a290dc
#
_cell.length_a   1.000
_cell.length_b   1.000
_cell.length_c   1.000
_cell.angle_alpha   90.00
_cell.angle_beta   90.00
_cell.angle_gamma   90.00
#
_symmetry.space_group_name_H-M   'P 1'
#
loop_
_entity.id
_entity.type
_entity.pdbx_description
1 polymer ?
#
loop_
_entity_poly.entity_id
_entity_poly.type
_entity_poly.pdbx_seq_one_letter_code
_entity_poly.pdbx_strand_id
1 'polypeptide(L)'
;MKDLVKYLALSEKLDNKKEELAKISAELENVDSAIDMLGESKLRDSDITSTLSKYWDALNKKEKTLQYAIAKLELEIAKFELEQAYAE
;
A
#
# COMPACT_ATOMS: atom_id res chain seq x y z
N MET A 1 -12.95 -7.94 28.39
CA MET A 1 -13.28 -7.34 27.09
C MET A 1 -13.65 -8.41 26.10
N LYS A 2 -14.91 -8.49 25.73
CA LYS A 2 -15.39 -9.51 24.77
C LYS A 2 -14.80 -9.33 23.38
N ASP A 3 -14.35 -8.12 23.05
CA ASP A 3 -13.94 -7.77 21.69
C ASP A 3 -12.42 -7.54 21.53
N LEU A 4 -11.65 -7.92 22.53
CA LEU A 4 -10.18 -7.78 22.46
C LEU A 4 -9.60 -8.57 21.28
N VAL A 5 -10.13 -9.78 21.05
CA VAL A 5 -9.69 -10.64 19.93
C VAL A 5 -9.96 -9.93 18.60
N LYS A 6 -11.13 -9.30 18.48
CA LYS A 6 -11.48 -8.54 17.26
C LYS A 6 -10.53 -7.35 17.06
N TYR A 7 -10.24 -6.62 18.12
CA TYR A 7 -9.32 -5.48 18.08
C TYR A 7 -7.93 -5.93 17.64
N LEU A 8 -7.42 -7.02 18.22
CA LEU A 8 -6.11 -7.55 17.87
C LEU A 8 -6.06 -8.04 16.43
N ALA A 9 -7.14 -8.68 15.95
CA ALA A 9 -7.24 -9.13 14.57
C ALA A 9 -7.21 -7.95 13.60
N LEU A 10 -7.93 -6.86 13.91
CA LEU A 10 -7.94 -5.65 13.08
C LEU A 10 -6.55 -4.99 13.06
N SER A 11 -5.90 -4.91 14.22
CA SER A 11 -4.56 -4.34 14.33
C SER A 11 -3.54 -5.14 13.53
N GLU A 12 -3.61 -6.47 13.58
CA GLU A 12 -2.74 -7.34 12.81
C GLU A 12 -2.95 -7.17 11.30
N LYS A 13 -4.20 -7.11 10.86
CA LYS A 13 -4.52 -6.85 9.45
C LYS A 13 -3.96 -5.51 9.00
N LEU A 14 -4.10 -4.49 9.84
CA LEU A 14 -3.57 -3.16 9.53
C LEU A 14 -2.06 -3.18 9.38
N ASP A 15 -1.35 -3.83 10.31
CA ASP A 15 0.10 -3.92 10.26
C ASP A 15 0.57 -4.66 9.01
N ASN A 16 -0.12 -5.76 8.65
CA ASN A 16 0.21 -6.52 7.45
C ASN A 16 0.00 -5.69 6.18
N LYS A 17 -1.06 -4.91 6.12
CA LYS A 17 -1.33 -4.03 4.97
C LYS A 17 -0.32 -2.90 4.85
N LYS A 18 0.10 -2.34 5.98
CA LYS A 18 1.16 -1.31 6.00
C LYS A 18 2.49 -1.89 5.52
N GLU A 19 2.80 -3.12 5.89
CA GLU A 19 4.00 -3.81 5.44
C GLU A 19 3.98 -4.06 3.94
N GLU A 20 2.85 -4.53 3.40
CA GLU A 20 2.66 -4.69 1.96
C GLU A 20 2.82 -3.36 1.23
N LEU A 21 2.24 -2.28 1.77
CA LEU A 21 2.34 -0.95 1.18
C LEU A 21 3.78 -0.48 1.13
N ALA A 22 4.55 -0.69 2.20
CA ALA A 22 5.97 -0.31 2.24
C ALA A 22 6.77 -1.01 1.15
N LYS A 23 6.50 -2.30 0.92
CA LYS A 23 7.17 -3.08 -0.13
C LYS A 23 6.82 -2.56 -1.51
N ILE A 24 5.54 -2.25 -1.75
CA ILE A 24 5.09 -1.73 -3.05
C ILE A 24 5.65 -0.34 -3.31
N SER A 25 5.69 0.52 -2.29
CA SER A 25 6.28 1.85 -2.41
C SER A 25 7.76 1.78 -2.77
N ALA A 26 8.50 0.83 -2.17
CA ALA A 26 9.91 0.61 -2.50
C ALA A 26 10.07 0.12 -3.95
N GLU A 27 9.21 -0.79 -4.40
CA GLU A 27 9.24 -1.25 -5.80
C GLU A 27 8.93 -0.13 -6.78
N LEU A 28 7.97 0.75 -6.45
CA LEU A 28 7.65 1.92 -7.27
C LEU A 28 8.85 2.85 -7.43
N GLU A 29 9.56 3.11 -6.34
CA GLU A 29 10.78 3.93 -6.40
C GLU A 29 11.83 3.30 -7.30
N ASN A 30 12.00 1.98 -7.22
CA ASN A 30 12.97 1.26 -8.06
C ASN A 30 12.57 1.33 -9.54
N VAL A 31 11.28 1.18 -9.84
CA VAL A 31 10.79 1.28 -11.23
C VAL A 31 10.94 2.71 -11.75
N ASP A 32 10.61 3.72 -10.94
CA ASP A 32 10.81 5.12 -11.32
C ASP A 32 12.27 5.41 -11.65
N SER A 33 13.19 4.93 -10.81
CA SER A 33 14.63 5.09 -11.04
C SER A 33 15.06 4.42 -12.34
N ALA A 34 14.55 3.22 -12.62
CA ALA A 34 14.86 2.50 -13.85
C ALA A 34 14.34 3.24 -15.09
N ILE A 35 13.12 3.78 -15.01
CA ILE A 35 12.53 4.57 -16.10
C ILE A 35 13.37 5.81 -16.37
N ASP A 36 13.79 6.52 -15.32
CA ASP A 36 14.61 7.73 -15.44
C ASP A 36 15.96 7.39 -16.07
N MET A 37 16.60 6.31 -15.64
CA MET A 37 17.88 5.87 -16.19
C MET A 37 17.77 5.54 -17.68
N LEU A 38 16.69 4.87 -18.08
CA LEU A 38 16.45 4.54 -19.49
C LEU A 38 16.15 5.79 -20.31
N GLY A 39 15.44 6.76 -19.72
CA GLY A 39 15.16 8.04 -20.37
C GLY A 39 16.39 8.86 -20.66
N GLU A 40 17.42 8.75 -19.82
CA GLU A 40 18.70 9.45 -19.98
C GLU A 40 19.67 8.70 -20.91
N SER A 41 19.42 7.43 -21.16
CA SER A 41 20.27 6.59 -21.98
C SER A 41 20.06 6.85 -23.46
N LYS A 42 21.17 6.88 -24.21
CA LYS A 42 21.14 6.97 -25.68
C LYS A 42 20.65 5.66 -26.32
N LEU A 43 20.62 4.58 -25.55
CA LEU A 43 20.18 3.25 -25.98
C LEU A 43 18.72 3.03 -25.60
N ARG A 44 17.87 3.95 -25.98
CA ARG A 44 16.45 3.90 -25.65
C ARG A 44 15.77 2.72 -26.32
N ASP A 45 15.31 1.77 -25.53
CA ASP A 45 14.48 0.67 -26.01
C ASP A 45 13.03 0.98 -25.62
N SER A 46 12.22 1.27 -26.64
CA SER A 46 10.81 1.64 -26.41
C SER A 46 9.99 0.50 -25.85
N ASP A 47 10.34 -0.76 -26.15
CA ASP A 47 9.64 -1.94 -25.60
C ASP A 47 9.89 -2.10 -24.11
N ILE A 48 11.16 -1.91 -23.69
CA ILE A 48 11.50 -1.96 -22.26
C ILE A 48 10.80 -0.82 -21.51
N THR A 49 10.85 0.39 -22.05
CA THR A 49 10.21 1.55 -21.43
C THR A 49 8.70 1.34 -21.30
N SER A 50 8.06 0.80 -22.35
CA SER A 50 6.62 0.51 -22.34
C SER A 50 6.28 -0.55 -21.28
N THR A 51 7.08 -1.61 -21.18
CA THR A 51 6.92 -2.67 -20.20
C THR A 51 7.05 -2.13 -18.79
N LEU A 52 8.05 -1.30 -18.52
CA LEU A 52 8.25 -0.68 -17.21
C LEU A 52 7.11 0.26 -16.84
N SER A 53 6.58 1.01 -17.81
CA SER A 53 5.43 1.90 -17.58
C SER A 53 4.19 1.12 -17.19
N LYS A 54 3.93 -0.01 -17.87
CA LYS A 54 2.81 -0.90 -17.52
C LYS A 54 2.97 -1.49 -16.13
N TYR A 55 4.18 -1.89 -15.79
CA TYR A 55 4.50 -2.42 -14.46
C TYR A 55 4.29 -1.34 -13.39
N TRP A 56 4.75 -0.12 -13.65
CA TRP A 56 4.54 1.02 -12.76
C TRP A 56 3.05 1.28 -12.53
N ASP A 57 2.25 1.27 -13.61
CA ASP A 57 0.80 1.48 -13.52
C ASP A 57 0.13 0.42 -12.64
N ALA A 58 0.53 -0.84 -12.80
CA ALA A 58 -0.01 -1.94 -11.99
C ALA A 58 0.35 -1.78 -10.52
N LEU A 59 1.59 -1.42 -10.22
CA LEU A 59 2.05 -1.17 -8.85
C LEU A 59 1.33 0.03 -8.24
N ASN A 60 1.14 1.10 -9.01
CA ASN A 60 0.47 2.31 -8.56
C ASN A 60 -1.00 2.02 -8.19
N LYS A 61 -1.69 1.21 -8.98
CA LYS A 61 -3.05 0.78 -8.67
C LYS A 61 -3.09 -0.04 -7.37
N LYS A 62 -2.13 -0.93 -7.21
CA LYS A 62 -2.01 -1.76 -6.01
C LYS A 62 -1.74 -0.91 -4.77
N GLU A 63 -0.88 0.10 -4.91
CA GLU A 63 -0.61 1.05 -3.83
C GLU A 63 -1.88 1.77 -3.39
N LYS A 64 -2.66 2.28 -4.34
CA LYS A 64 -3.92 2.99 -4.04
C LYS A 64 -4.93 2.07 -3.37
N THR A 65 -5.04 0.82 -3.83
CA THR A 65 -5.93 -0.17 -3.23
C THR A 65 -5.53 -0.46 -1.78
N LEU A 66 -4.23 -0.59 -1.51
CA LEU A 66 -3.70 -0.80 -0.16
C LEU A 66 -3.93 0.42 0.73
N GLN A 67 -3.72 1.63 0.22
CA GLN A 67 -3.98 2.86 0.96
C GLN A 67 -5.45 2.95 1.37
N TYR A 68 -6.35 2.60 0.46
CA TYR A 68 -7.78 2.57 0.76
C TYR A 68 -8.10 1.52 1.83
N ALA A 69 -7.55 0.31 1.70
CA ALA A 69 -7.75 -0.76 2.68
C ALA A 69 -7.23 -0.37 4.06
N ILE A 70 -6.09 0.29 4.12
CA ILE A 70 -5.50 0.79 5.37
C ILE A 70 -6.42 1.85 6.01
N ALA A 71 -6.88 2.82 5.23
CA ALA A 71 -7.78 3.86 5.73
C ALA A 71 -9.07 3.25 6.29
N LYS A 72 -9.62 2.25 5.60
CA LYS A 72 -10.82 1.55 6.03
C LYS A 72 -10.60 0.82 7.37
N LEU A 73 -9.46 0.13 7.50
CA LEU A 73 -9.12 -0.57 8.74
C LEU A 73 -8.89 0.41 9.89
N GLU A 74 -8.22 1.52 9.64
CA GLU A 74 -8.03 2.57 10.65
C GLU A 74 -9.37 3.12 11.13
N LEU A 75 -10.31 3.32 10.21
CA LEU A 75 -11.66 3.77 10.55
C LEU A 75 -12.39 2.74 11.40
N GLU A 76 -12.30 1.46 11.06
CA GLU A 76 -12.92 0.39 11.84
C GLU A 76 -12.35 0.32 13.26
N ILE A 77 -11.04 0.46 13.39
CA ILE A 77 -10.36 0.49 14.70
C ILE A 77 -10.80 1.71 15.51
N ALA A 78 -10.87 2.88 14.87
CA ALA A 78 -11.32 4.11 15.53
C ALA A 78 -12.78 3.97 16.02
N LYS A 79 -13.65 3.39 15.21
CA LYS A 79 -15.04 3.11 15.62
C LYS A 79 -15.11 2.17 16.81
N PHE A 80 -14.30 1.12 16.77
CA PHE A 80 -14.24 0.15 17.86
C PHE A 80 -13.80 0.83 19.16
N GLU A 81 -12.73 1.62 19.11
CA GLU A 81 -12.21 2.36 20.27
C GLU A 81 -13.26 3.34 20.83
N LEU A 82 -13.96 4.02 19.93
CA LEU A 82 -15.01 4.95 20.31
C LEU A 82 -16.17 4.23 21.00
N GLU A 83 -16.61 3.09 20.47
CA GLU A 83 -17.66 2.28 21.07
C GLU A 83 -17.27 1.80 22.47
N GLN A 84 -16.00 1.39 22.65
CA GLN A 84 -15.50 0.97 23.95
C GLN A 84 -15.50 2.12 24.95
N ALA A 85 -15.13 3.32 24.51
CA ALA A 85 -15.14 4.51 25.36
C ALA A 85 -16.54 4.85 25.84
N TYR A 86 -17.55 4.68 24.99
CA TYR A 86 -18.95 4.96 25.38
C TYR A 86 -19.62 3.81 26.13
N ALA A 87 -19.09 2.61 26.04
CA ALA A 87 -19.64 1.44 26.72
C ALA A 87 -19.33 1.43 28.22
N GLU A 88 -18.38 2.20 28.65
CA GLU A 88 -18.04 2.37 30.06
C GLU A 88 -18.82 3.52 30.67
#